data_91469d91e5768a7daa9b90fa51528201
#
_entry.id   91469d91e5768a7daa9b90fa51528201
#
_cell.length_a   1.000
_cell.length_b   1.000
_cell.length_c   1.000
_cell.angle_alpha   90.00
_cell.angle_beta   90.00
_cell.angle_gamma   90.00
#
_symmetry.space_group_name_H-M   'P 1'
#
loop_
_entity.id
_entity.type
_entity.pdbx_description
1 polymer ?
#
loop_
_entity_poly.entity_id
_entity_poly.type
_entity_poly.pdbx_seq_one_letter_code
_entity_poly.pdbx_strand_id
1 'polypeptide(L)'
;MLDTSAVLAYAAGSIDLGETIAEVVDEGGRFGASAVCLAEAVHLVPELQALGVPLLTRHVRFVPLPLAGDDWDRVGYWAKELGRVDRGASVVEVLDRPDGYLVTAEPGRYDVKTLADLPVIGV
;
A
#
# COMPACT_ATOMS: atom_id res chain seq x y z
N MET A 1 -2.36 1.94 4.94
CA MET A 1 -2.14 1.95 3.48
C MET A 1 -1.26 0.79 3.08
N LEU A 2 -1.73 -0.08 2.22
CA LEU A 2 -0.92 -1.15 1.66
C LEU A 2 -0.22 -0.64 0.40
N ASP A 3 1.08 -0.83 0.29
CA ASP A 3 1.78 -0.61 -0.96
C ASP A 3 1.68 -1.85 -1.87
N THR A 4 2.28 -1.79 -3.06
CA THR A 4 2.25 -2.91 -4.01
C THR A 4 2.82 -4.19 -3.39
N SER A 5 3.93 -4.10 -2.65
CA SER A 5 4.56 -5.27 -2.03
C SER A 5 3.65 -5.93 -0.99
N ALA A 6 2.90 -5.13 -0.23
CA ALA A 6 1.93 -5.66 0.74
C ALA A 6 0.74 -6.32 0.04
N VAL A 7 0.23 -5.74 -1.04
CA VAL A 7 -0.83 -6.37 -1.84
C VAL A 7 -0.37 -7.72 -2.39
N LEU A 8 0.85 -7.78 -2.92
CA LEU A 8 1.45 -9.03 -3.41
C LEU A 8 1.65 -10.04 -2.28
N ALA A 9 2.07 -9.60 -1.09
CA ALA A 9 2.21 -10.45 0.08
C ALA A 9 0.86 -11.05 0.51
N TYR A 10 -0.21 -10.27 0.47
CA TYR A 10 -1.56 -10.79 0.72
C TYR A 10 -1.94 -11.89 -0.28
N ALA A 11 -1.71 -11.65 -1.57
CA ALA A 11 -2.00 -12.64 -2.62
C ALA A 11 -1.19 -13.92 -2.44
N ALA A 12 0.02 -13.82 -1.89
CA ALA A 12 0.89 -14.96 -1.57
C ALA A 12 0.52 -15.66 -0.25
N GLY A 13 -0.45 -15.15 0.50
CA GLY A 13 -0.89 -15.76 1.75
C GLY A 13 -0.06 -15.38 2.98
N SER A 14 0.53 -14.19 3.02
CA SER A 14 1.32 -13.73 4.17
C SER A 14 0.52 -13.72 5.46
N ILE A 15 1.01 -14.46 6.46
CA ILE A 15 0.40 -14.52 7.80
C ILE A 15 0.55 -13.17 8.50
N ASP A 16 1.73 -12.56 8.44
CA ASP A 16 2.01 -11.29 9.10
C ASP A 16 1.08 -10.19 8.59
N LEU A 17 0.86 -10.12 7.28
CA LEU A 17 -0.07 -9.15 6.72
C LEU A 17 -1.50 -9.45 7.13
N GLY A 18 -1.92 -10.70 7.11
CA GLY A 18 -3.25 -11.11 7.57
C GLY A 18 -3.52 -10.70 9.02
N GLU A 19 -2.54 -10.87 9.89
CA GLU A 19 -2.62 -10.44 11.30
C GLU A 19 -2.70 -8.92 11.42
N THR A 20 -1.91 -8.17 10.65
CA THR A 20 -1.95 -6.71 10.64
C THR A 20 -3.32 -6.20 10.19
N ILE A 21 -3.90 -6.77 9.14
CA ILE A 21 -5.24 -6.42 8.68
C ILE A 21 -6.27 -6.73 9.77
N ALA A 22 -6.18 -7.90 10.40
CA ALA A 22 -7.10 -8.30 11.48
C ALA A 22 -7.06 -7.32 12.65
N GLU A 23 -5.88 -6.86 13.06
CA GLU A 23 -5.74 -5.86 14.11
C GLU A 23 -6.41 -4.54 13.74
N VAL A 24 -6.21 -4.05 12.52
CA VAL A 24 -6.85 -2.82 12.03
C VAL A 24 -8.38 -2.96 12.06
N VAL A 25 -8.91 -4.07 11.60
CA VAL A 25 -10.36 -4.33 11.57
C VAL A 25 -10.92 -4.44 12.99
N ASP A 26 -10.22 -5.13 13.89
CA ASP A 26 -10.64 -5.30 15.30
C ASP A 26 -10.69 -3.96 16.04
N GLU A 27 -9.85 -3.01 15.68
CA GLU A 27 -9.86 -1.64 16.20
C GLU A 27 -10.90 -0.74 15.53
N GLY A 28 -11.71 -1.27 14.63
CA GLY A 28 -12.73 -0.52 13.88
C GLY A 28 -12.18 0.30 12.72
N GLY A 29 -10.92 0.07 12.34
CA GLY A 29 -10.26 0.78 11.26
C GLY A 29 -10.58 0.24 9.87
N ARG A 30 -10.00 0.90 8.89
CA ARG A 30 -10.05 0.52 7.48
C ARG A 30 -8.64 0.40 6.94
N PHE A 31 -8.50 -0.35 5.86
CA PHE A 31 -7.25 -0.44 5.12
C PHE A 31 -7.53 -0.26 3.63
N GLY A 32 -6.53 0.13 2.89
CA GLY A 32 -6.70 0.40 1.48
C GLY A 32 -5.40 0.41 0.73
N ALA A 33 -5.50 0.62 -0.57
CA ALA A 33 -4.34 0.77 -1.45
C ALA A 33 -4.66 1.78 -2.54
N SER A 34 -3.64 2.50 -3.00
CA SER A 34 -3.74 3.36 -4.16
C SER A 34 -4.13 2.53 -5.40
N ALA A 35 -4.93 3.11 -6.28
CA ALA A 35 -5.25 2.52 -7.59
C ALA A 35 -3.97 2.20 -8.39
N VAL A 36 -2.92 3.01 -8.23
CA VAL A 36 -1.62 2.76 -8.88
C VAL A 36 -0.98 1.49 -8.34
N CYS A 37 -1.00 1.28 -7.03
CA CYS A 37 -0.47 0.06 -6.41
C CYS A 37 -1.28 -1.17 -6.78
N LEU A 38 -2.60 -1.05 -6.85
CA LEU A 38 -3.48 -2.16 -7.27
C LEU A 38 -3.20 -2.56 -8.72
N ALA A 39 -3.06 -1.58 -9.61
CA ALA A 39 -2.74 -1.84 -11.01
C ALA A 39 -1.37 -2.53 -11.16
N GLU A 40 -0.37 -2.05 -10.43
CA GLU A 40 0.96 -2.65 -10.44
C GLU A 40 0.93 -4.08 -9.86
N ALA A 41 0.18 -4.32 -8.80
CA ALA A 41 0.02 -5.65 -8.23
C ALA A 41 -0.64 -6.63 -9.21
N VAL A 42 -1.68 -6.20 -9.92
CA VAL A 42 -2.31 -7.02 -10.97
C VAL A 42 -1.30 -7.37 -12.07
N HIS A 43 -0.44 -6.41 -12.44
CA HIS A 43 0.60 -6.61 -13.44
C HIS A 43 1.66 -7.63 -12.99
N LEU A 44 2.05 -7.59 -11.71
CA LEU A 44 3.17 -8.37 -11.17
C LEU A 44 2.77 -9.70 -10.53
N VAL A 45 1.52 -9.86 -10.10
CA VAL A 45 1.10 -11.05 -9.34
C VAL A 45 1.29 -12.33 -10.16
N PRO A 46 1.90 -13.39 -9.59
CA PRO A 46 1.98 -14.68 -10.26
C PRO A 46 0.58 -15.25 -10.56
N GLU A 47 0.44 -15.95 -11.67
CA GLU A 47 -0.86 -16.49 -12.13
C GLU A 47 -1.57 -17.32 -11.06
N LEU A 48 -0.85 -18.18 -10.33
CA LEU A 48 -1.42 -19.00 -9.27
C LEU A 48 -1.93 -18.21 -8.06
N GLN A 49 -1.54 -16.94 -7.94
CA GLN A 49 -1.93 -16.06 -6.85
C GLN A 49 -2.88 -14.95 -7.30
N ALA A 50 -3.28 -14.95 -8.58
CA ALA A 50 -4.02 -13.83 -9.19
C ALA A 50 -5.34 -13.52 -8.50
N LEU A 51 -6.03 -14.53 -7.95
CA LEU A 51 -7.30 -14.35 -7.23
C LEU A 51 -7.14 -13.63 -5.89
N GLY A 52 -5.94 -13.57 -5.34
CA GLY A 52 -5.67 -12.90 -4.07
C GLY A 52 -5.93 -11.40 -4.11
N VAL A 53 -5.69 -10.74 -5.25
CA VAL A 53 -5.95 -9.30 -5.40
C VAL A 53 -7.44 -8.98 -5.38
N PRO A 54 -8.31 -9.63 -6.17
CA PRO A 54 -9.75 -9.44 -6.04
C PRO A 54 -10.31 -9.79 -4.66
N LEU A 55 -9.79 -10.82 -4.00
CA LEU A 55 -10.21 -11.17 -2.64
C LEU A 55 -9.91 -10.05 -1.65
N LEU A 56 -8.73 -9.44 -1.74
CA LEU A 56 -8.37 -8.30 -0.91
C LEU A 56 -9.34 -7.14 -1.11
N THR A 57 -9.60 -6.77 -2.36
CA THR A 57 -10.43 -5.60 -2.70
C THR A 57 -11.92 -5.80 -2.37
N ARG A 58 -12.36 -7.04 -2.19
CA ARG A 58 -13.73 -7.38 -1.77
C ARG A 58 -13.94 -7.35 -0.27
N HIS A 59 -12.87 -7.21 0.51
CA HIS A 59 -12.98 -7.13 1.95
C HIS A 59 -13.84 -5.91 2.33
N VAL A 60 -14.77 -6.08 3.29
CA VAL A 60 -15.72 -5.04 3.69
C VAL A 60 -15.04 -3.76 4.20
N ARG A 61 -13.85 -3.88 4.77
CA ARG A 61 -13.07 -2.74 5.30
C ARG A 61 -12.03 -2.21 4.32
N PHE A 62 -11.93 -2.77 3.13
CA PHE A 62 -11.01 -2.30 2.10
C PHE A 62 -11.55 -1.06 1.40
N VAL A 63 -10.68 -0.08 1.21
CA VAL A 63 -10.99 1.16 0.48
C VAL A 63 -10.00 1.32 -0.68
N PRO A 64 -10.45 1.24 -1.94
CA PRO A 64 -9.59 1.61 -3.06
C PRO A 64 -9.44 3.14 -3.09
N LEU A 65 -8.22 3.62 -3.31
CA LEU A 65 -7.91 5.03 -3.28
C LEU A 65 -7.54 5.49 -4.70
N PRO A 66 -8.47 6.17 -5.39
CA PRO A 66 -8.17 6.70 -6.71
C PRO A 66 -7.13 7.82 -6.61
N LEU A 67 -6.27 7.93 -7.62
CA LEU A 67 -5.36 9.06 -7.71
C LEU A 67 -6.18 10.35 -7.95
N ALA A 68 -6.06 11.32 -7.04
CA ALA A 68 -6.70 12.61 -7.22
C ALA A 68 -6.11 13.34 -8.44
N GLY A 69 -6.95 14.13 -9.15
CA GLY A 69 -6.59 14.69 -10.44
C GLY A 69 -5.38 15.62 -10.44
N ASP A 70 -5.04 16.21 -9.29
CA ASP A 70 -3.93 17.14 -9.13
C ASP A 70 -2.74 16.55 -8.33
N ASP A 71 -2.78 15.27 -7.95
CA ASP A 71 -1.71 14.63 -7.18
C ASP A 71 -0.59 14.01 -8.03
N TRP A 72 -0.70 14.06 -9.33
CA TRP A 72 0.26 13.42 -10.24
C TRP A 72 1.69 13.97 -10.07
N ASP A 73 1.84 15.25 -9.79
CA ASP A 73 3.15 15.88 -9.60
C ASP A 73 3.78 15.48 -8.25
N ARG A 74 2.99 15.40 -7.18
CA ARG A 74 3.45 14.91 -5.87
C ARG A 74 3.88 13.45 -5.95
N VAL A 75 3.08 12.62 -6.61
CA VAL A 75 3.41 11.21 -6.85
C VAL A 75 4.72 11.09 -7.63
N GLY A 76 4.88 11.89 -8.68
CA GLY A 76 6.11 11.93 -9.47
C GLY A 76 7.33 12.39 -8.67
N TYR A 77 7.16 13.38 -7.81
CA TYR A 77 8.22 13.84 -6.91
C TYR A 77 8.71 12.70 -6.00
N TRP A 78 7.80 12.03 -5.30
CA TRP A 78 8.17 10.93 -4.41
C TRP A 78 8.66 9.70 -5.17
N ALA A 79 8.20 9.49 -6.39
CA ALA A 79 8.70 8.43 -7.25
C ALA A 79 10.20 8.59 -7.57
N LYS A 80 10.66 9.84 -7.74
CA LYS A 80 12.10 10.12 -7.93
C LYS A 80 12.90 9.74 -6.68
N GLU A 81 12.40 10.05 -5.50
CA GLU A 81 13.06 9.72 -4.23
C GLU A 81 13.07 8.22 -3.96
N LEU A 82 12.00 7.51 -4.31
CA LEU A 82 11.77 6.11 -3.95
C LEU A 82 12.04 5.13 -5.09
N GLY A 83 12.26 5.63 -6.30
CA GLY A 83 12.59 4.82 -7.48
C GLY A 83 11.42 4.21 -8.22
N ARG A 84 10.16 4.37 -7.75
CA ARG A 84 8.97 3.79 -8.39
C ARG A 84 7.74 4.67 -8.19
N VAL A 85 6.90 4.74 -9.23
CA VAL A 85 5.64 5.53 -9.20
C VAL A 85 4.66 4.99 -8.17
N ASP A 86 4.52 3.70 -8.05
CA ASP A 86 3.61 3.08 -7.07
C ASP A 86 4.01 3.38 -5.62
N ARG A 87 5.30 3.42 -5.32
CA ARG A 87 5.79 3.85 -4.00
C ARG A 87 5.46 5.32 -3.74
N GLY A 88 5.64 6.18 -4.73
CA GLY A 88 5.25 7.58 -4.65
C GLY A 88 3.77 7.77 -4.35
N ALA A 89 2.91 7.00 -5.02
CA ALA A 89 1.48 7.02 -4.78
C ALA A 89 1.13 6.61 -3.34
N SER A 90 1.77 5.56 -2.82
CA SER A 90 1.55 5.11 -1.43
C SER A 90 1.92 6.17 -0.42
N VAL A 91 3.05 6.85 -0.61
CA VAL A 91 3.51 7.92 0.29
C VAL A 91 2.53 9.09 0.29
N VAL A 92 2.07 9.54 -0.86
CA VAL A 92 1.08 10.63 -0.95
C VAL A 92 -0.19 10.27 -0.17
N GLU A 93 -0.68 9.04 -0.30
CA GLU A 93 -1.87 8.58 0.42
C GLU A 93 -1.67 8.59 1.94
N VAL A 94 -0.50 8.22 2.44
CA VAL A 94 -0.20 8.27 3.87
C VAL A 94 -0.04 9.70 4.37
N LEU A 95 0.66 10.56 3.62
CA LEU A 95 0.87 11.96 4.01
C LEU A 95 -0.44 12.75 4.11
N ASP A 96 -1.45 12.37 3.33
CA ASP A 96 -2.76 13.03 3.35
C ASP A 96 -3.66 12.55 4.50
N ARG A 97 -3.22 11.58 5.30
CA ARG A 97 -3.98 10.99 6.39
C ARG A 97 -3.20 11.04 7.70
N PRO A 98 -3.54 11.94 8.64
CA PRO A 98 -2.77 12.15 9.87
C PRO A 98 -2.60 10.89 10.73
N ASP A 99 -3.60 10.01 10.73
CA ASP A 99 -3.59 8.78 11.53
C ASP A 99 -3.24 7.53 10.71
N GLY A 100 -2.86 7.73 9.43
CA GLY A 100 -2.53 6.64 8.54
C GLY A 100 -1.08 6.19 8.67
N TYR A 101 -0.85 4.93 8.34
CA TYR A 101 0.50 4.41 8.20
C TYR A 101 0.62 3.49 6.99
N LEU A 102 1.86 3.32 6.54
CA LEU A 102 2.21 2.51 5.40
C LEU A 102 2.50 1.08 5.86
N VAL A 103 1.87 0.11 5.22
CA VAL A 103 2.16 -1.31 5.41
C VAL A 103 2.89 -1.81 4.17
N THR A 104 4.06 -2.39 4.35
CA THR A 104 4.93 -2.80 3.25
C THR A 104 5.68 -4.08 3.58
N ALA A 105 5.92 -4.91 2.59
CA ALA A 105 6.83 -6.05 2.69
C ALA A 105 8.30 -5.64 2.46
N GLU A 106 8.53 -4.37 2.09
CA GLU A 106 9.86 -3.84 1.75
C GLU A 106 10.15 -2.54 2.51
N PRO A 107 10.16 -2.56 3.86
CA PRO A 107 10.29 -1.32 4.65
C PRO A 107 11.55 -0.52 4.33
N GLY A 108 12.66 -1.18 4.01
CA GLY A 108 13.90 -0.50 3.64
C GLY A 108 13.83 0.37 2.40
N ARG A 109 12.83 0.17 1.54
CA ARG A 109 12.62 0.98 0.33
C ARG A 109 12.12 2.40 0.65
N TYR A 110 11.64 2.62 1.87
CA TYR A 110 11.14 3.92 2.34
C TYR A 110 12.10 4.59 3.33
N ASP A 111 13.27 4.01 3.54
CA ASP A 111 14.30 4.54 4.42
C ASP A 111 15.06 5.66 3.72
N VAL A 112 14.40 6.79 3.54
CA VAL A 112 14.97 8.01 2.98
C VAL A 112 14.84 9.14 4.01
N LYS A 113 15.84 10.02 4.05
CA LYS A 113 15.94 11.07 5.07
C LYS A 113 14.70 11.95 5.14
N THR A 114 14.11 12.29 3.99
CA THR A 114 12.93 13.16 3.90
C THR A 114 11.64 12.50 4.40
N LEU A 115 11.65 11.19 4.62
CA LEU A 115 10.54 10.41 5.14
C LEU A 115 10.83 9.77 6.51
N ALA A 116 11.79 10.33 7.26
CA ALA A 116 12.17 9.78 8.56
C ALA A 116 11.00 9.63 9.54
N ASP A 117 9.99 10.50 9.44
CA ASP A 117 8.80 10.49 10.30
C ASP A 117 7.61 9.73 9.68
N LEU A 118 7.77 9.13 8.50
CA LEU A 118 6.70 8.35 7.88
C LEU A 118 6.44 7.09 8.72
N PRO A 119 5.20 6.89 9.21
CA PRO A 119 4.88 5.68 9.98
C PRO A 119 4.82 4.47 9.05
N VAL A 120 5.76 3.55 9.19
CA VAL A 120 5.90 2.36 8.35
C VAL A 120 5.82 1.11 9.21
N ILE A 121 5.02 0.14 8.77
CA ILE A 121 4.93 -1.20 9.36
C ILE A 121 5.43 -2.20 8.32
N GLY A 122 6.48 -2.94 8.67
CA GLY A 122 6.98 -4.05 7.87
C GLY A 122 6.19 -5.34 8.12
N VAL A 123 5.90 -6.04 7.05
CA VAL A 123 5.19 -7.33 7.12
C VAL A 123 5.91 -8.47 6.41
#